data_16611b4fe8f7a3bda2d65823858051df
#
_entry.id   16611b4fe8f7a3bda2d65823858051df
#
_cell.length_a   1.000
_cell.length_b   1.000
_cell.length_c   1.000
_cell.angle_alpha   90.00
_cell.angle_beta   90.00
_cell.angle_gamma   90.00
#
_symmetry.space_group_name_H-M   'P 1'
#
loop_
_entity.id
_entity.type
_entity.pdbx_description
1 polymer ?
#
loop_
_entity_poly.entity_id
_entity_poly.type
_entity_poly.pdbx_seq_one_letter_code
_entity_poly.pdbx_strand_id
1 'polypeptide(L)' 'MPLSQRKTELALRWYKKHYEPEYIAQLLNTTPEEIQHIINQHQQQTKPKKA' A
#
# COMPACT_ATOMS: atom_id res chain seq x y z
N MET A 1 1.75 7.72 13.25
CA MET A 1 1.19 7.65 11.91
C MET A 1 2.23 7.28 10.92
N PRO A 2 2.05 6.21 10.30
CA PRO A 2 3.07 5.76 9.35
C PRO A 2 3.14 6.68 8.13
N LEU A 3 2.09 6.78 7.37
CA LEU A 3 2.14 7.57 6.16
C LEU A 3 0.93 8.49 6.09
N SER A 4 1.11 9.59 5.37
CA SER A 4 -0.02 10.46 5.13
C SER A 4 -1.03 9.74 4.23
N GLN A 5 -2.23 10.24 4.25
CA GLN A 5 -3.28 9.64 3.44
C GLN A 5 -2.92 9.71 1.96
N ARG A 6 -2.30 10.82 1.53
CA ARG A 6 -1.90 10.95 0.14
C ARG A 6 -0.90 9.88 -0.26
N LYS A 7 0.10 9.64 0.58
CA LYS A 7 1.08 8.62 0.27
C LYS A 7 0.44 7.24 0.24
N THR A 8 -0.48 7.00 1.15
CA THR A 8 -1.18 5.72 1.16
C THR A 8 -1.93 5.52 -0.14
N GLU A 9 -2.62 6.53 -0.61
CA GLU A 9 -3.37 6.42 -1.85
C GLU A 9 -2.45 6.17 -3.04
N LEU A 10 -1.32 6.87 -3.08
CA LEU A 10 -0.37 6.67 -4.16
C LEU A 10 0.21 5.26 -4.14
N ALA A 11 0.50 4.77 -2.94
CA ALA A 11 1.04 3.42 -2.82
C ALA A 11 0.05 2.39 -3.37
N LEU A 12 -1.20 2.54 -3.03
CA LEU A 12 -2.21 1.61 -3.51
C LEU A 12 -2.41 1.72 -5.01
N ARG A 13 -2.34 2.93 -5.54
CA ARG A 13 -2.48 3.13 -6.98
C ARG A 13 -1.38 2.40 -7.72
N TRP A 14 -0.15 2.56 -7.26
CA TRP A 14 0.99 1.90 -7.92
C TRP A 14 0.95 0.41 -7.72
N TYR A 15 0.46 -0.03 -6.58
CA TYR A 15 0.33 -1.45 -6.34
C TYR A 15 -0.65 -2.08 -7.34
N LYS A 16 -1.72 -1.39 -7.65
CA LYS A 16 -2.67 -1.87 -8.63
C LYS A 16 -2.05 -1.97 -10.01
N LYS A 17 -1.01 -1.18 -10.26
CA LYS A 17 -0.29 -1.24 -11.53
C LYS A 17 0.80 -2.28 -11.49
N HIS A 18 0.84 -3.10 -10.46
CA HIS A 18 1.78 -4.22 -10.35
C HIS A 18 3.20 -3.77 -10.05
N TYR A 19 3.35 -2.61 -9.46
CA TYR A 19 4.66 -2.20 -8.96
C TYR A 19 4.96 -2.97 -7.69
N GLU A 20 6.23 -3.30 -7.51
CA GLU A 20 6.64 -4.02 -6.32
C GLU A 20 6.64 -3.09 -5.11
N PRO A 21 6.35 -3.64 -3.93
CA PRO A 21 6.36 -2.82 -2.73
C PRO A 21 7.69 -2.11 -2.49
N GLU A 22 8.80 -2.77 -2.79
CA GLU A 22 10.10 -2.14 -2.62
C GLU A 22 10.24 -0.92 -3.51
N TYR A 23 9.78 -1.04 -4.74
CA TYR A 23 9.86 0.07 -5.67
C TYR A 23 8.97 1.21 -5.20
N ILE A 24 7.76 0.89 -4.77
CA ILE A 24 6.84 1.90 -4.28
C ILE A 24 7.43 2.61 -3.07
N ALA A 25 8.08 1.85 -2.18
CA ALA A 25 8.68 2.45 -1.00
C ALA A 25 9.75 3.46 -1.39
N GLN A 26 10.53 3.16 -2.40
CA GLN A 26 11.54 4.10 -2.86
C GLN A 26 10.92 5.36 -3.44
N LEU A 27 9.86 5.20 -4.20
CA LEU A 27 9.19 6.34 -4.79
C LEU A 27 8.61 7.25 -3.72
N LEU A 28 8.13 6.68 -2.65
CA LEU A 28 7.51 7.44 -1.58
C LEU A 28 8.46 7.77 -0.46
N ASN A 29 9.73 7.37 -0.59
CA ASN A 29 10.73 7.64 0.44
C ASN A 29 10.30 7.02 1.78
N THR A 30 9.88 5.80 1.74
CA THR A 30 9.45 5.07 2.92
C THR A 30 10.07 3.67 2.90
N THR A 31 9.59 2.77 3.72
CA THR A 31 10.14 1.43 3.79
C THR A 31 9.18 0.41 3.19
N PRO A 32 9.71 -0.68 2.68
CA PRO A 32 8.84 -1.73 2.13
C PRO A 32 7.88 -2.30 3.17
N GLU A 33 8.30 -2.31 4.42
CA GLU A 33 7.41 -2.81 5.48
C GLU A 33 6.17 -1.94 5.58
N GLU A 34 6.34 -0.64 5.48
CA GLU A 34 5.19 0.25 5.55
C GLU A 34 4.26 0.03 4.37
N ILE A 35 4.85 -0.14 3.20
CA ILE A 35 4.04 -0.40 2.01
C ILE A 35 3.29 -1.70 2.16
N GLN A 36 3.95 -2.73 2.66
CA GLN A 36 3.30 -4.02 2.85
C GLN A 36 2.14 -3.90 3.85
N HIS A 37 2.35 -3.09 4.88
CA HIS A 37 1.30 -2.86 5.87
C HIS A 37 0.08 -2.20 5.23
N ILE A 38 0.33 -1.22 4.37
CA ILE A 38 -0.75 -0.54 3.68
C ILE A 38 -1.51 -1.52 2.80
N ILE A 39 -0.78 -2.35 2.07
CA ILE A 39 -1.41 -3.32 1.18
C ILE A 39 -2.27 -4.30 1.98
N ASN A 40 -1.74 -4.78 3.09
CA ASN A 40 -2.48 -5.73 3.91
C ASN A 40 -3.77 -5.12 4.42
N GLN A 41 -3.70 -3.88 4.89
CA GLN A 41 -4.89 -3.22 5.39
C GLN A 41 -5.91 -3.00 4.28
N HIS A 42 -5.43 -2.64 3.12
CA HIS A 42 -6.33 -2.42 1.99
C HIS A 42 -7.05 -3.71 1.61
N GLN A 43 -6.31 -4.80 1.55
CA GLN A 43 -6.89 -6.07 1.18
C GLN A 43 -7.93 -6.51 2.18
N GLN A 44 -7.67 -6.28 3.45
CA GLN A 44 -8.63 -6.65 4.48
C GLN A 44 -9.90 -5.84 4.37
N GLN A 45 -9.76 -4.57 4.04
CA GLN A 45 -10.91 -3.70 3.94
C GLN A 45 -11.80 -4.04 2.76
N THR A 46 -11.19 -4.42 1.67
CA THR A 46 -11.95 -4.73 0.46
C THR A 46 -12.39 -6.17 0.40
N LYS A 47 -12.02 -6.97 1.37
CA LYS A 47 -12.38 -8.37 1.37
C LYS A 47 -13.87 -8.54 1.53
N PRO A 48 -14.50 -9.21 0.66
CA PRO A 48 -15.94 -9.44 0.76
C PRO A 48 -16.28 -10.39 1.87
N LYS A 49 -16.59 -10.68 2.18
CA LYS A 49 -16.79 -11.51 2.91
C LYS A 49 -17.30 -12.53 2.68
N LYS A 50 -17.25 -13.16 2.59
CA LYS A 50 -17.63 -13.86 2.31
C LYS A 50 -18.10 -14.34 2.56
N ALA A 51 -18.14 -14.37 2.67
CA ALA A 51 -18.65 -14.91 2.77
C ALA A 51 -18.90 -15.65 2.99
#